data_9c2d5e383dc4300d8eb5f440a95483b5
#
_entry.id   9c2d5e383dc4300d8eb5f440a95483b5
#
_cell.length_a   1.000
_cell.length_b   1.000
_cell.length_c   1.000
_cell.angle_alpha   90.00
_cell.angle_beta   90.00
_cell.angle_gamma   90.00
#
_symmetry.space_group_name_H-M   'P 1'
#
loop_
_entity.id
_entity.type
_entity.pdbx_description
1 polymer ?
#
loop_
_entity_poly.entity_id
_entity_poly.type
_entity_poly.pdbx_seq_one_letter_code
_entity_poly.pdbx_strand_id
1 'polypeptide(L)'
;FMEFRALAQANNPVSSETVPDTSSETDTDEEEDGFEDEFEDEFGDAEKEVFDPLSGYNSVMTGFNDGFYIYVLDPVARGYRWVLPDTARRGVKSFFHNLLFPLRFVNNALQLKVKNAGEEFLRFSINSTIGILGFWDPAKEWFGLEAHEEDFGQTLGFYGVGGGFHVVLPFLGPSNVRDMFSLYPDMQMDPVNYVETRPYNFPKQEGESLGVSRQTLQQTELTLLKTINRESLRIGQYENLKKDAIELYPFLRDVYEQNRAKLIRE
;
A
#
# COMPACT_ATOMS: atom_id res chain seq x y z
N PHE A 1 0.16 -7.49 -2.55
CA PHE A 1 -0.97 -6.81 -1.87
C PHE A 1 -0.48 -5.45 -1.47
N MET A 2 -1.06 -4.44 -2.11
CA MET A 2 -0.74 -3.03 -1.91
C MET A 2 -0.85 -2.59 -0.46
N GLU A 3 -0.06 -1.60 -0.13
CA GLU A 3 -0.09 -0.96 1.17
C GLU A 3 -1.43 -0.27 1.43
N PHE A 4 -2.37 -0.97 2.07
CA PHE A 4 -3.58 -0.40 2.65
C PHE A 4 -3.29 0.64 3.77
N ARG A 5 -2.01 0.98 4.00
CA ARG A 5 -1.60 1.95 5.02
C ARG A 5 -2.20 3.33 4.76
N ALA A 6 -2.33 3.70 3.51
CA ALA A 6 -2.86 4.98 3.11
C ALA A 6 -4.38 5.08 3.18
N LEU A 7 -5.09 3.96 3.06
CA LEU A 7 -6.55 3.89 3.15
C LEU A 7 -7.05 4.13 4.58
N ALA A 8 -6.30 3.71 5.59
CA ALA A 8 -6.66 3.89 6.99
C ALA A 8 -6.44 5.34 7.51
N GLN A 9 -5.64 6.15 6.83
CA GLN A 9 -5.40 7.54 7.22
C GLN A 9 -6.39 8.54 6.60
N ALA A 10 -7.07 8.17 5.52
CA ALA A 10 -8.08 9.02 4.87
C ALA A 10 -9.39 9.14 5.67
N ASN A 11 -9.65 8.23 6.61
CA ASN A 11 -10.88 8.18 7.42
C ASN A 11 -10.72 8.69 8.86
N ASN A 12 -9.86 9.68 9.13
CA ASN A 12 -9.94 10.40 10.40
C ASN A 12 -10.97 11.54 10.26
N PRO A 13 -12.12 11.50 10.96
CA PRO A 13 -13.08 12.60 10.91
C PRO A 13 -12.44 13.84 11.51
N VAL A 14 -12.48 14.92 10.73
CA VAL A 14 -12.20 16.29 11.22
C VAL A 14 -13.12 16.55 12.40
N SER A 15 -12.53 16.93 13.52
CA SER A 15 -13.21 17.29 14.75
C SER A 15 -14.27 18.36 14.48
N SER A 16 -15.51 18.05 14.91
CA SER A 16 -16.66 18.96 14.90
C SER A 16 -16.35 20.28 15.62
N GLU A 17 -16.27 21.36 14.88
CA GLU A 17 -16.43 22.70 15.44
C GLU A 17 -17.92 23.00 15.58
N THR A 18 -18.28 23.44 16.77
CA THR A 18 -19.59 23.83 17.22
C THR A 18 -20.11 25.03 16.45
N VAL A 19 -21.30 24.92 15.86
CA VAL A 19 -22.08 26.00 15.27
C VAL A 19 -22.79 26.75 16.41
N PRO A 20 -22.74 28.07 16.50
CA PRO A 20 -23.61 28.84 17.38
C PRO A 20 -24.98 29.05 16.73
N ASP A 21 -26.00 28.71 17.48
CA ASP A 21 -27.40 28.96 17.23
C ASP A 21 -27.71 30.47 17.21
N THR A 22 -28.26 30.97 16.11
CA THR A 22 -28.90 32.32 16.12
C THR A 22 -30.12 32.30 15.20
N SER A 23 -31.26 32.16 15.82
CA SER A 23 -32.58 32.41 15.24
C SER A 23 -32.78 33.90 14.91
N SER A 24 -33.13 34.25 13.67
CA SER A 24 -33.98 35.38 13.35
C SER A 24 -34.64 35.17 11.97
N GLU A 25 -35.95 35.08 11.98
CA GLU A 25 -36.84 35.12 10.83
C GLU A 25 -36.72 36.49 10.14
N THR A 26 -36.61 36.49 8.80
CA THR A 26 -37.23 37.51 7.94
C THR A 26 -37.32 37.03 6.49
N ASP A 27 -38.51 37.14 5.95
CA ASP A 27 -38.92 36.89 4.57
C ASP A 27 -38.04 37.62 3.54
N THR A 28 -37.68 36.93 2.45
CA THR A 28 -37.71 37.48 1.08
C THR A 28 -37.52 36.40 0.02
N ASP A 29 -38.51 36.25 -0.85
CA ASP A 29 -38.57 35.40 -2.03
C ASP A 29 -37.71 35.95 -3.18
N GLU A 30 -36.40 35.77 -3.22
CA GLU A 30 -35.52 36.12 -4.37
C GLU A 30 -34.14 35.43 -4.35
N GLU A 31 -33.86 34.41 -3.51
CA GLU A 31 -32.52 33.77 -3.41
C GLU A 31 -32.50 32.28 -3.86
N GLU A 32 -33.57 31.74 -4.48
CA GLU A 32 -33.57 30.32 -4.91
C GLU A 32 -32.72 30.03 -6.16
N ASP A 33 -32.60 30.99 -7.11
CA ASP A 33 -31.85 30.77 -8.35
C ASP A 33 -30.31 30.76 -8.16
N GLY A 34 -29.78 31.44 -7.14
CA GLY A 34 -28.33 31.48 -6.88
C GLY A 34 -27.78 30.26 -6.17
N PHE A 35 -28.65 29.55 -5.42
CA PHE A 35 -28.23 28.37 -4.65
C PHE A 35 -28.19 27.09 -5.50
N GLU A 36 -29.02 27.00 -6.52
CA GLU A 36 -28.97 25.89 -7.48
C GLU A 36 -27.74 25.99 -8.38
N ASP A 37 -27.37 27.20 -8.83
CA ASP A 37 -26.16 27.41 -9.65
C ASP A 37 -24.85 27.16 -8.85
N GLU A 38 -24.74 27.58 -7.57
CA GLU A 38 -23.60 27.25 -6.72
C GLU A 38 -23.53 25.76 -6.39
N PHE A 39 -24.66 25.08 -6.24
CA PHE A 39 -24.74 23.66 -5.97
C PHE A 39 -24.38 22.84 -7.22
N GLU A 40 -24.82 23.27 -8.43
CA GLU A 40 -24.42 22.63 -9.68
C GLU A 40 -22.92 22.84 -9.99
N ASP A 41 -22.33 24.00 -9.67
CA ASP A 41 -20.88 24.24 -9.82
C ASP A 41 -20.03 23.44 -8.82
N GLU A 42 -20.50 23.26 -7.58
CA GLU A 42 -19.77 22.49 -6.56
C GLU A 42 -19.91 20.98 -6.75
N PHE A 43 -21.04 20.51 -7.28
CA PHE A 43 -21.31 19.08 -7.55
C PHE A 43 -21.26 18.71 -9.03
N GLY A 44 -21.30 19.67 -9.94
CA GLY A 44 -21.17 19.47 -11.39
C GLY A 44 -19.76 19.05 -11.85
N ASP A 45 -18.73 19.27 -11.03
CA ASP A 45 -17.38 18.73 -11.23
C ASP A 45 -17.25 17.23 -10.83
N ALA A 46 -18.35 16.60 -10.39
CA ALA A 46 -18.33 15.29 -9.72
C ALA A 46 -18.29 14.08 -10.66
N GLU A 47 -18.41 14.23 -11.97
CA GLU A 47 -18.28 13.10 -12.90
C GLU A 47 -17.42 13.45 -14.13
N LYS A 48 -16.15 13.82 -13.92
CA LYS A 48 -15.17 13.53 -14.97
C LYS A 48 -15.15 12.03 -15.14
N GLU A 49 -15.79 11.52 -16.21
CA GLU A 49 -15.68 10.11 -16.58
C GLU A 49 -14.21 9.71 -16.55
N VAL A 50 -13.83 8.96 -15.53
CA VAL A 50 -12.45 8.47 -15.41
C VAL A 50 -12.22 7.53 -16.58
N PHE A 51 -11.27 7.88 -17.45
CA PHE A 51 -10.90 7.04 -18.59
C PHE A 51 -10.42 5.67 -18.08
N ASP A 52 -11.30 4.69 -18.17
CA ASP A 52 -11.07 3.34 -17.69
C ASP A 52 -11.42 2.29 -18.77
N PRO A 53 -10.53 2.11 -19.74
CA PRO A 53 -10.78 1.19 -20.86
C PRO A 53 -10.82 -0.28 -20.43
N LEU A 54 -10.38 -0.60 -19.22
CA LEU A 54 -10.34 -1.95 -18.66
C LEU A 54 -11.38 -2.17 -17.56
N SER A 55 -12.41 -1.32 -17.43
CA SER A 55 -13.39 -1.37 -16.33
C SER A 55 -14.00 -2.77 -16.11
N GLY A 56 -14.38 -3.46 -17.18
CA GLY A 56 -14.91 -4.83 -17.10
C GLY A 56 -13.89 -5.84 -16.58
N TYR A 57 -12.65 -5.80 -17.07
CA TYR A 57 -11.56 -6.62 -16.55
C TYR A 57 -11.26 -6.29 -15.08
N ASN A 58 -11.15 -5.01 -14.77
CA ASN A 58 -10.82 -4.51 -13.45
C ASN A 58 -11.88 -4.93 -12.41
N SER A 59 -13.17 -4.86 -12.77
CA SER A 59 -14.27 -5.31 -11.92
C SER A 59 -14.19 -6.82 -11.62
N VAL A 60 -13.92 -7.64 -12.64
CA VAL A 60 -13.74 -9.10 -12.47
C VAL A 60 -12.53 -9.40 -11.59
N MET A 61 -11.40 -8.73 -11.83
CA MET A 61 -10.19 -8.93 -11.02
C MET A 61 -10.34 -8.43 -9.59
N THR A 62 -11.12 -7.36 -9.37
CA THR A 62 -11.47 -6.91 -8.02
C THR A 62 -12.27 -7.99 -7.28
N GLY A 63 -13.29 -8.56 -7.92
CA GLY A 63 -14.05 -9.67 -7.35
C GLY A 63 -13.19 -10.91 -7.07
N PHE A 64 -12.26 -11.25 -7.97
CA PHE A 64 -11.29 -12.33 -7.76
C PHE A 64 -10.39 -12.05 -6.54
N ASN A 65 -9.81 -10.85 -6.45
CA ASN A 65 -8.94 -10.46 -5.35
C ASN A 65 -9.68 -10.42 -4.01
N ASP A 66 -10.94 -9.94 -4.00
CA ASP A 66 -11.82 -9.96 -2.82
C ASP A 66 -12.08 -11.39 -2.35
N GLY A 67 -12.45 -12.28 -3.27
CA GLY A 67 -12.64 -13.70 -2.96
C GLY A 67 -11.36 -14.36 -2.45
N PHE A 68 -10.22 -14.10 -3.08
CA PHE A 68 -8.92 -14.62 -2.63
C PHE A 68 -8.56 -14.11 -1.22
N TYR A 69 -8.81 -12.82 -0.94
CA TYR A 69 -8.58 -12.27 0.40
C TYR A 69 -9.45 -12.97 1.44
N ILE A 70 -10.76 -13.04 1.21
CA ILE A 70 -11.72 -13.56 2.20
C ILE A 70 -11.54 -15.06 2.44
N TYR A 71 -11.36 -15.85 1.36
CA TYR A 71 -11.38 -17.33 1.46
C TYR A 71 -9.99 -17.95 1.64
N VAL A 72 -8.92 -17.23 1.33
CA VAL A 72 -7.57 -17.79 1.41
C VAL A 72 -6.70 -16.97 2.36
N LEU A 73 -6.50 -15.68 2.09
CA LEU A 73 -5.49 -14.89 2.79
C LEU A 73 -5.88 -14.58 4.25
N ASP A 74 -7.11 -14.16 4.49
CA ASP A 74 -7.59 -13.82 5.85
C ASP A 74 -7.64 -15.05 6.78
N PRO A 75 -8.16 -16.23 6.39
CA PRO A 75 -8.08 -17.42 7.23
C PRO A 75 -6.65 -17.84 7.58
N VAL A 76 -5.73 -17.77 6.60
CA VAL A 76 -4.31 -18.07 6.82
C VAL A 76 -3.67 -17.05 7.78
N ALA A 77 -3.95 -15.76 7.58
CA ALA A 77 -3.46 -14.69 8.45
C ALA A 77 -3.99 -14.81 9.89
N ARG A 78 -5.26 -15.22 10.07
CA ARG A 78 -5.85 -15.52 11.39
C ARG A 78 -5.18 -16.73 12.05
N GLY A 79 -4.93 -17.78 11.30
CA GLY A 79 -4.18 -18.95 11.78
C GLY A 79 -2.76 -18.59 12.21
N TYR A 80 -2.06 -17.80 11.42
CA TYR A 80 -0.72 -17.27 11.73
C TYR A 80 -0.74 -16.39 13.00
N ARG A 81 -1.73 -15.51 13.14
CA ARG A 81 -1.94 -14.69 14.34
C ARG A 81 -2.19 -15.53 15.59
N TRP A 82 -2.84 -16.66 15.46
CA TRP A 82 -3.09 -17.55 16.61
C TRP A 82 -1.81 -18.22 17.10
N VAL A 83 -0.88 -18.55 16.20
CA VAL A 83 0.39 -19.21 16.54
C VAL A 83 1.43 -18.21 17.05
N LEU A 84 1.52 -17.02 16.47
CA LEU A 84 2.57 -16.04 16.75
C LEU A 84 2.03 -14.83 17.54
N PRO A 85 2.65 -14.48 18.68
CA PRO A 85 2.28 -13.30 19.44
C PRO A 85 2.53 -12.00 18.66
N ASP A 86 1.79 -10.95 19.01
CA ASP A 86 1.84 -9.67 18.34
C ASP A 86 3.25 -9.07 18.26
N THR A 87 4.02 -9.16 19.35
CA THR A 87 5.40 -8.68 19.40
C THR A 87 6.30 -9.36 18.36
N ALA A 88 6.17 -10.68 18.20
CA ALA A 88 6.95 -11.42 17.21
C ALA A 88 6.58 -11.02 15.79
N ARG A 89 5.27 -10.87 15.50
CA ARG A 89 4.77 -10.44 14.18
C ARG A 89 5.19 -9.01 13.83
N ARG A 90 5.21 -8.10 14.81
CA ARG A 90 5.76 -6.74 14.63
C ARG A 90 7.25 -6.79 14.36
N GLY A 91 8.01 -7.62 15.08
CA GLY A 91 9.43 -7.82 14.82
C GLY A 91 9.70 -8.31 13.38
N VAL A 92 8.96 -9.33 12.92
CA VAL A 92 9.06 -9.81 11.53
C VAL A 92 8.72 -8.71 10.51
N LYS A 93 7.67 -7.90 10.77
CA LYS A 93 7.34 -6.75 9.93
C LYS A 93 8.49 -5.74 9.88
N SER A 94 9.06 -5.38 11.04
CA SER A 94 10.18 -4.44 11.13
C SER A 94 11.42 -4.97 10.42
N PHE A 95 11.73 -6.26 10.53
CA PHE A 95 12.83 -6.91 9.82
C PHE A 95 12.67 -6.78 8.29
N PHE A 96 11.52 -7.16 7.73
CA PHE A 96 11.29 -7.02 6.28
C PHE A 96 11.28 -5.55 5.83
N HIS A 97 10.76 -4.65 6.67
CA HIS A 97 10.82 -3.22 6.40
C HIS A 97 12.28 -2.72 6.37
N ASN A 98 13.11 -3.13 7.33
CA ASN A 98 14.53 -2.78 7.34
C ASN A 98 15.28 -3.36 6.13
N LEU A 99 14.94 -4.58 5.73
CA LEU A 99 15.51 -5.24 4.56
C LEU A 99 15.21 -4.49 3.25
N LEU A 100 14.05 -3.86 3.12
CA LEU A 100 13.65 -3.04 1.98
C LEU A 100 14.30 -1.64 1.94
N PHE A 101 15.28 -1.38 2.79
CA PHE A 101 16.05 -0.13 2.77
C PHE A 101 16.56 0.27 1.37
N PRO A 102 17.15 -0.63 0.52
CA PRO A 102 17.69 -0.20 -0.77
C PRO A 102 16.60 0.41 -1.68
N LEU A 103 15.39 -0.14 -1.66
CA LEU A 103 14.25 0.39 -2.42
C LEU A 103 13.94 1.84 -2.02
N ARG A 104 13.75 2.09 -0.74
CA ARG A 104 13.41 3.42 -0.22
C ARG A 104 14.55 4.41 -0.39
N PHE A 105 15.77 4.01 -0.07
CA PHE A 105 16.95 4.85 -0.21
C PHE A 105 17.15 5.33 -1.64
N VAL A 106 17.13 4.39 -2.60
CA VAL A 106 17.38 4.71 -4.02
C VAL A 106 16.29 5.61 -4.56
N ASN A 107 15.00 5.34 -4.26
CA ASN A 107 13.90 6.16 -4.76
C ASN A 107 13.87 7.55 -4.14
N ASN A 108 14.16 7.72 -2.84
CA ASN A 108 14.35 9.03 -2.23
C ASN A 108 15.52 9.80 -2.88
N ALA A 109 16.64 9.11 -3.15
CA ALA A 109 17.79 9.73 -3.80
C ALA A 109 17.48 10.14 -5.25
N LEU A 110 16.78 9.31 -6.01
CA LEU A 110 16.35 9.61 -7.38
C LEU A 110 15.39 10.80 -7.45
N GLN A 111 14.55 10.97 -6.43
CA GLN A 111 13.65 12.12 -6.30
C GLN A 111 14.34 13.37 -5.72
N LEU A 112 15.65 13.34 -5.53
CA LEU A 112 16.44 14.43 -4.95
C LEU A 112 16.05 14.79 -3.50
N LYS A 113 15.32 13.92 -2.83
CA LYS A 113 14.94 14.03 -1.41
C LYS A 113 16.12 13.59 -0.52
N VAL A 114 17.24 14.33 -0.59
CA VAL A 114 18.52 13.94 0.04
C VAL A 114 18.41 13.77 1.56
N LYS A 115 17.59 14.60 2.21
CA LYS A 115 17.33 14.48 3.65
C LYS A 115 16.65 13.14 3.97
N ASN A 116 15.61 12.79 3.24
CA ASN A 116 14.86 11.55 3.44
C ASN A 116 15.76 10.33 3.16
N ALA A 117 16.55 10.37 2.08
CA ALA A 117 17.54 9.32 1.80
C ALA A 117 18.56 9.18 2.94
N GLY A 118 19.07 10.29 3.49
CA GLY A 118 19.95 10.28 4.64
C GLY A 118 19.31 9.69 5.90
N GLU A 119 18.06 10.03 6.17
CA GLU A 119 17.28 9.46 7.29
C GLU A 119 17.05 7.97 7.10
N GLU A 120 16.73 7.49 5.90
CA GLU A 120 16.62 6.06 5.60
C GLU A 120 17.92 5.31 5.82
N PHE A 121 19.06 5.89 5.42
CA PHE A 121 20.37 5.30 5.69
C PHE A 121 20.68 5.20 7.19
N LEU A 122 20.37 6.25 7.96
CA LEU A 122 20.54 6.24 9.42
C LEU A 122 19.62 5.21 10.07
N ARG A 123 18.36 5.14 9.66
CA ARG A 123 17.40 4.13 10.13
C ARG A 123 17.92 2.73 9.90
N PHE A 124 18.36 2.43 8.67
CA PHE A 124 18.92 1.12 8.33
C PHE A 124 20.14 0.79 9.21
N SER A 125 21.05 1.74 9.41
CA SER A 125 22.28 1.53 10.21
C SER A 125 21.94 1.27 11.68
N ILE A 126 21.06 2.07 12.29
CA ILE A 126 20.64 1.93 13.68
C ILE A 126 19.87 0.62 13.87
N ASN A 127 18.89 0.36 13.02
CA ASN A 127 18.02 -0.81 13.14
C ASN A 127 18.75 -2.13 12.85
N SER A 128 19.75 -2.10 11.96
CA SER A 128 20.55 -3.30 11.68
C SER A 128 21.54 -3.62 12.81
N THR A 129 22.06 -2.61 13.51
CA THR A 129 23.04 -2.78 14.59
C THR A 129 22.37 -2.94 15.95
N ILE A 130 21.68 -1.91 16.41
CA ILE A 130 21.02 -1.87 17.72
C ILE A 130 19.70 -2.66 17.70
N GLY A 131 18.95 -2.56 16.58
CA GLY A 131 17.65 -3.21 16.40
C GLY A 131 17.71 -4.70 16.03
N ILE A 132 18.89 -5.32 16.13
CA ILE A 132 19.10 -6.76 15.85
C ILE A 132 18.60 -7.10 14.45
N LEU A 133 19.31 -6.65 13.43
CA LEU A 133 18.97 -6.82 12.00
C LEU A 133 17.61 -6.21 11.59
N GLY A 134 17.08 -5.29 12.41
CA GLY A 134 15.79 -4.64 12.12
C GLY A 134 14.57 -5.31 12.74
N PHE A 135 14.72 -6.33 13.60
CA PHE A 135 13.58 -6.90 14.35
C PHE A 135 12.98 -5.91 15.35
N TRP A 136 13.72 -4.92 15.72
CA TRP A 136 13.28 -3.78 16.52
C TRP A 136 13.59 -2.48 15.77
N ASP A 137 12.83 -1.40 16.05
CA ASP A 137 12.97 -0.09 15.38
C ASP A 137 13.41 1.02 16.36
N PRO A 138 14.63 0.94 16.93
CA PRO A 138 15.17 1.98 17.81
C PRO A 138 15.36 3.32 17.08
N ALA A 139 15.51 3.33 15.76
CA ALA A 139 15.61 4.55 14.97
C ALA A 139 14.34 5.41 15.13
N LYS A 140 13.17 4.79 15.11
CA LYS A 140 11.91 5.46 15.37
C LYS A 140 11.69 5.75 16.86
N GLU A 141 11.86 4.73 17.72
CA GLU A 141 11.50 4.83 19.13
C GLU A 141 12.41 5.77 19.94
N TRP A 142 13.71 5.81 19.66
CA TRP A 142 14.68 6.59 20.41
C TRP A 142 15.08 7.90 19.73
N PHE A 143 15.12 7.92 18.40
CA PHE A 143 15.60 9.07 17.64
C PHE A 143 14.49 9.81 16.88
N GLY A 144 13.25 9.28 16.88
CA GLY A 144 12.11 9.90 16.19
C GLY A 144 12.26 9.95 14.67
N LEU A 145 13.14 9.10 14.10
CA LEU A 145 13.33 9.03 12.64
C LEU A 145 12.16 8.27 12.02
N GLU A 146 11.35 8.94 11.23
CA GLU A 146 10.24 8.30 10.51
C GLU A 146 10.73 7.64 9.21
N ALA A 147 9.97 6.64 8.74
CA ALA A 147 10.28 5.99 7.47
C ALA A 147 9.72 6.79 6.30
N HIS A 148 10.49 6.90 5.23
CA HIS A 148 10.12 7.57 3.99
C HIS A 148 9.85 6.52 2.92
N GLU A 149 8.60 6.11 2.82
CA GLU A 149 8.17 5.05 1.89
C GLU A 149 8.12 5.59 0.47
N GLU A 150 9.07 5.17 -0.34
CA GLU A 150 9.16 5.54 -1.75
C GLU A 150 9.35 4.31 -2.63
N ASP A 151 8.74 4.34 -3.81
CA ASP A 151 8.87 3.33 -4.85
C ASP A 151 9.17 3.95 -6.21
N PHE A 152 9.49 3.13 -7.20
CA PHE A 152 9.86 3.62 -8.51
C PHE A 152 8.69 4.26 -9.26
N GLY A 153 7.43 3.86 -8.99
CA GLY A 153 6.24 4.51 -9.54
C GLY A 153 6.08 5.95 -9.03
N GLN A 154 6.37 6.19 -7.73
CA GLN A 154 6.43 7.55 -7.17
C GLN A 154 7.56 8.36 -7.81
N THR A 155 8.73 7.75 -8.00
CA THR A 155 9.84 8.39 -8.70
C THR A 155 9.48 8.80 -10.11
N LEU A 156 8.84 7.93 -10.89
CA LEU A 156 8.34 8.28 -12.22
C LEU A 156 7.29 9.40 -12.16
N GLY A 157 6.37 9.34 -11.19
CA GLY A 157 5.37 10.38 -10.96
C GLY A 157 5.97 11.73 -10.59
N PHE A 158 7.02 11.76 -9.77
CA PHE A 158 7.79 12.96 -9.43
C PHE A 158 8.37 13.65 -10.68
N TYR A 159 8.83 12.87 -11.67
CA TYR A 159 9.29 13.38 -12.96
C TYR A 159 8.17 13.65 -13.98
N GLY A 160 6.90 13.62 -13.56
CA GLY A 160 5.77 13.99 -14.38
C GLY A 160 5.22 12.87 -15.28
N VAL A 161 5.65 11.62 -15.09
CA VAL A 161 5.07 10.47 -15.79
C VAL A 161 3.68 10.21 -15.23
N GLY A 162 2.64 10.38 -16.05
CA GLY A 162 1.25 10.10 -15.67
C GLY A 162 1.02 8.63 -15.33
N GLY A 163 0.01 8.34 -14.48
CA GLY A 163 -0.38 6.97 -14.11
C GLY A 163 -0.87 6.12 -15.29
N GLY A 164 -1.40 6.76 -16.35
CA GLY A 164 -2.12 6.07 -17.39
C GLY A 164 -3.50 5.62 -16.92
N PHE A 165 -4.06 4.59 -17.55
CA PHE A 165 -5.33 4.03 -17.09
C PHE A 165 -5.16 3.05 -15.93
N HIS A 166 -6.23 2.87 -15.17
CA HIS A 166 -6.27 1.98 -14.02
C HIS A 166 -6.23 0.50 -14.42
N VAL A 167 -5.50 -0.32 -13.68
CA VAL A 167 -5.36 -1.78 -13.90
C VAL A 167 -5.40 -2.50 -12.57
N VAL A 168 -6.32 -3.44 -12.40
CA VAL A 168 -6.33 -4.30 -11.23
C VAL A 168 -5.51 -5.55 -11.51
N LEU A 169 -4.43 -5.71 -10.75
CA LEU A 169 -3.54 -6.87 -10.89
C LEU A 169 -4.05 -8.04 -10.04
N PRO A 170 -4.05 -9.29 -10.59
CA PRO A 170 -4.42 -10.45 -9.80
C PRO A 170 -3.46 -10.62 -8.62
N PHE A 171 -4.00 -10.91 -7.45
CA PHE A 171 -3.32 -11.01 -6.15
C PHE A 171 -2.67 -9.72 -5.63
N LEU A 172 -2.33 -8.75 -6.48
CA LEU A 172 -1.66 -7.50 -6.09
C LEU A 172 -2.64 -6.35 -5.82
N GLY A 173 -3.83 -6.39 -6.44
CA GLY A 173 -4.88 -5.38 -6.23
C GLY A 173 -4.80 -4.18 -7.18
N PRO A 174 -5.39 -3.04 -6.79
CA PRO A 174 -5.42 -1.81 -7.59
C PRO A 174 -4.03 -1.32 -7.98
N SER A 175 -3.88 -0.89 -9.21
CA SER A 175 -2.65 -0.33 -9.80
C SER A 175 -3.01 0.59 -10.97
N ASN A 176 -2.00 1.17 -11.62
CA ASN A 176 -2.11 1.82 -12.90
C ASN A 176 -0.94 1.41 -13.82
N VAL A 177 -0.96 1.85 -15.07
CA VAL A 177 0.05 1.43 -16.06
C VAL A 177 1.46 1.79 -15.59
N ARG A 178 1.70 3.02 -15.11
CA ARG A 178 3.00 3.46 -14.61
C ARG A 178 3.48 2.55 -13.47
N ASP A 179 2.61 2.34 -12.48
CA ASP A 179 2.97 1.60 -11.26
C ASP A 179 3.13 0.10 -11.55
N MET A 180 2.38 -0.44 -12.51
CA MET A 180 2.58 -1.81 -13.01
C MET A 180 3.99 -2.00 -13.61
N PHE A 181 4.46 -1.05 -14.43
CA PHE A 181 5.81 -1.11 -14.99
C PHE A 181 6.89 -0.87 -13.93
N SER A 182 6.61 -0.10 -12.88
CA SER A 182 7.54 0.15 -11.79
C SER A 182 7.79 -1.06 -10.90
N LEU A 183 6.91 -2.07 -10.92
CA LEU A 183 7.10 -3.30 -10.15
C LEU A 183 8.42 -4.00 -10.50
N TYR A 184 8.86 -3.94 -11.77
CA TYR A 184 10.10 -4.60 -12.16
C TYR A 184 11.35 -3.97 -11.52
N PRO A 185 11.60 -2.65 -11.62
CA PRO A 185 12.70 -2.01 -10.89
C PRO A 185 12.61 -2.20 -9.37
N ASP A 186 11.40 -2.11 -8.79
CA ASP A 186 11.19 -2.31 -7.36
C ASP A 186 11.57 -3.74 -6.92
N MET A 187 11.21 -4.75 -7.71
CA MET A 187 11.61 -6.13 -7.47
C MET A 187 13.13 -6.31 -7.55
N GLN A 188 13.84 -5.57 -8.42
CA GLN A 188 15.30 -5.61 -8.49
C GLN A 188 15.97 -4.97 -7.26
N MET A 189 15.29 -4.06 -6.58
CA MET A 189 15.77 -3.42 -5.35
C MET A 189 15.35 -4.16 -4.06
N ASP A 190 14.51 -5.18 -4.15
CA ASP A 190 14.12 -6.01 -2.99
C ASP A 190 15.16 -7.13 -2.77
N PRO A 191 15.94 -7.08 -1.67
CA PRO A 191 16.95 -8.09 -1.38
C PRO A 191 16.39 -9.51 -1.20
N VAL A 192 15.10 -9.67 -0.91
CA VAL A 192 14.44 -10.99 -0.82
C VAL A 192 14.59 -11.76 -2.14
N ASN A 193 14.63 -11.06 -3.28
CA ASN A 193 14.77 -11.67 -4.60
C ASN A 193 16.17 -12.21 -4.88
N TYR A 194 17.16 -11.89 -4.05
CA TYR A 194 18.55 -12.33 -4.19
C TYR A 194 18.98 -13.33 -3.11
N VAL A 195 18.08 -13.73 -2.23
CA VAL A 195 18.38 -14.72 -1.21
C VAL A 195 18.61 -16.07 -1.88
N GLU A 196 19.89 -16.45 -1.98
CA GLU A 196 20.31 -17.80 -2.29
C GLU A 196 20.59 -18.52 -0.97
N THR A 197 19.66 -19.31 -0.48
CA THR A 197 20.00 -20.28 0.55
C THR A 197 20.78 -21.39 -0.14
N ARG A 198 22.12 -21.39 0.03
CA ARG A 198 22.94 -22.53 -0.40
C ARG A 198 22.38 -23.76 0.27
N PRO A 199 21.95 -24.79 -0.48
CA PRO A 199 21.49 -26.01 0.13
C PRO A 199 22.69 -26.61 0.89
N TYR A 200 22.58 -26.72 2.19
CA TYR A 200 23.33 -27.76 2.89
C TYR A 200 23.08 -29.04 2.13
N ASN A 201 24.15 -29.74 1.69
CA ASN A 201 24.14 -30.87 0.79
C ASN A 201 23.08 -31.93 1.14
N PHE A 202 21.81 -31.67 0.81
CA PHE A 202 20.83 -32.74 0.73
C PHE A 202 21.00 -33.42 -0.64
N PRO A 203 21.07 -34.78 -0.68
CA PRO A 203 21.17 -35.49 -1.94
C PRO A 203 20.03 -35.02 -2.86
N LYS A 204 20.35 -34.84 -4.15
CA LYS A 204 19.37 -34.53 -5.19
C LYS A 204 18.20 -35.49 -5.08
N GLN A 205 17.07 -35.01 -4.59
CA GLN A 205 15.84 -35.81 -4.66
C GLN A 205 15.36 -35.71 -6.12
N GLU A 206 15.38 -36.81 -6.83
CA GLU A 206 14.80 -36.93 -8.16
C GLU A 206 13.31 -36.64 -8.09
N GLY A 207 12.90 -35.48 -8.56
CA GLY A 207 11.51 -34.98 -8.50
C GLY A 207 11.32 -33.55 -9.03
N GLU A 208 12.25 -33.01 -9.77
CA GLU A 208 12.12 -31.73 -10.47
C GLU A 208 11.20 -31.85 -11.70
N SER A 209 9.92 -32.19 -11.50
CA SER A 209 8.96 -32.36 -12.60
C SER A 209 8.16 -31.09 -12.97
N LEU A 210 8.37 -29.95 -12.31
CA LEU A 210 7.61 -28.73 -12.58
C LEU A 210 8.45 -27.55 -13.11
N GLY A 211 9.73 -27.72 -13.40
CA GLY A 211 10.58 -26.65 -13.98
C GLY A 211 10.79 -25.41 -13.10
N VAL A 212 10.36 -25.45 -11.85
CA VAL A 212 10.52 -24.35 -10.90
C VAL A 212 11.85 -24.51 -10.17
N SER A 213 12.72 -23.51 -10.26
CA SER A 213 14.01 -23.54 -9.55
C SER A 213 13.81 -23.49 -8.05
N ARG A 214 14.70 -24.11 -7.25
CA ARG A 214 14.69 -24.00 -5.78
C ARG A 214 14.79 -22.56 -5.29
N GLN A 215 15.54 -21.73 -6.01
CA GLN A 215 15.65 -20.31 -5.73
C GLN A 215 14.29 -19.62 -5.83
N THR A 216 13.53 -19.90 -6.88
CA THR A 216 12.17 -19.35 -7.05
C THR A 216 11.23 -19.77 -5.90
N LEU A 217 11.33 -21.04 -5.45
CA LEU A 217 10.51 -21.53 -4.33
C LEU A 217 10.84 -20.79 -3.03
N GLN A 218 12.12 -20.60 -2.71
CA GLN A 218 12.54 -19.90 -1.49
C GLN A 218 12.17 -18.42 -1.49
N GLN A 219 12.32 -17.74 -2.62
CA GLN A 219 11.87 -16.36 -2.79
C GLN A 219 10.36 -16.25 -2.60
N THR A 220 9.61 -17.22 -3.16
CA THR A 220 8.15 -17.29 -2.99
C THR A 220 7.76 -17.50 -1.52
N GLU A 221 8.43 -18.41 -0.81
CA GLU A 221 8.19 -18.66 0.61
C GLU A 221 8.41 -17.42 1.47
N LEU A 222 9.51 -16.68 1.26
CA LEU A 222 9.79 -15.45 1.99
C LEU A 222 8.78 -14.34 1.65
N THR A 223 8.38 -14.22 0.40
CA THR A 223 7.36 -13.27 -0.03
C THR A 223 5.99 -13.60 0.57
N LEU A 224 5.61 -14.88 0.61
CA LEU A 224 4.40 -15.34 1.27
C LEU A 224 4.44 -15.05 2.78
N LEU A 225 5.55 -15.35 3.44
CA LEU A 225 5.73 -15.05 4.87
C LEU A 225 5.57 -13.55 5.14
N LYS A 226 6.24 -12.69 4.36
CA LYS A 226 6.14 -11.23 4.42
C LYS A 226 4.68 -10.78 4.28
N THR A 227 3.96 -11.35 3.32
CA THR A 227 2.55 -11.01 3.02
C THR A 227 1.63 -11.47 4.15
N ILE A 228 1.69 -12.75 4.55
CA ILE A 228 0.85 -13.31 5.62
C ILE A 228 1.09 -12.57 6.93
N ASN A 229 2.36 -12.29 7.27
CA ASN A 229 2.68 -11.56 8.49
C ASN A 229 2.10 -10.14 8.48
N ARG A 230 2.21 -9.43 7.35
CA ARG A 230 1.63 -8.09 7.16
C ARG A 230 0.11 -8.12 7.33
N GLU A 231 -0.57 -9.04 6.64
CA GLU A 231 -2.03 -9.15 6.72
C GLU A 231 -2.51 -9.57 8.11
N SER A 232 -1.74 -10.40 8.83
CA SER A 232 -2.07 -10.80 10.21
C SER A 232 -2.10 -9.62 11.20
N LEU A 233 -1.42 -8.52 10.89
CA LEU A 233 -1.41 -7.28 11.67
C LEU A 233 -2.53 -6.31 11.26
N ARG A 234 -3.25 -6.59 10.15
CA ARG A 234 -4.27 -5.73 9.54
C ARG A 234 -5.65 -6.38 9.47
N ILE A 235 -5.84 -7.50 10.16
CA ILE A 235 -7.14 -8.22 10.18
C ILE A 235 -8.25 -7.26 10.59
N GLY A 236 -9.34 -7.23 9.82
CA GLY A 236 -10.51 -6.38 10.02
C GLY A 236 -10.45 -5.02 9.29
N GLN A 237 -9.28 -4.56 8.85
CA GLN A 237 -9.18 -3.28 8.13
C GLN A 237 -9.84 -3.34 6.75
N TYR A 238 -9.64 -4.44 6.04
CA TYR A 238 -10.26 -4.63 4.73
C TYR A 238 -11.78 -4.75 4.80
N GLU A 239 -12.29 -5.51 5.77
CA GLU A 239 -13.72 -5.66 5.97
C GLU A 239 -14.40 -4.33 6.35
N ASN A 240 -13.73 -3.50 7.13
CA ASN A 240 -14.23 -2.17 7.47
C ASN A 240 -14.27 -1.27 6.23
N LEU A 241 -13.19 -1.25 5.45
CA LEU A 241 -13.12 -0.51 4.20
C LEU A 241 -14.23 -0.92 3.21
N LYS A 242 -14.49 -2.23 3.10
CA LYS A 242 -15.52 -2.76 2.21
C LYS A 242 -16.93 -2.37 2.62
N LYS A 243 -17.19 -2.17 3.92
CA LYS A 243 -18.52 -1.76 4.41
C LYS A 243 -18.93 -0.36 3.92
N ASP A 244 -17.96 0.51 3.69
CA ASP A 244 -18.18 1.89 3.28
C ASP A 244 -18.35 2.01 1.74
N ALA A 245 -18.10 0.92 1.00
CA ALA A 245 -18.19 0.89 -0.44
C ALA A 245 -19.60 0.48 -0.93
N ILE A 246 -20.23 1.32 -1.74
CA ILE A 246 -21.47 0.97 -2.48
C ILE A 246 -21.10 -0.02 -3.60
N GLU A 247 -20.09 0.32 -4.40
CA GLU A 247 -19.49 -0.55 -5.41
C GLU A 247 -17.99 -0.69 -5.13
N LEU A 248 -17.54 -1.93 -4.96
CA LEU A 248 -16.18 -2.19 -4.48
C LEU A 248 -15.10 -1.73 -5.46
N TYR A 249 -15.30 -1.96 -6.78
CA TYR A 249 -14.28 -1.63 -7.77
C TYR A 249 -14.06 -0.11 -7.92
N PRO A 250 -15.07 0.73 -8.22
CA PRO A 250 -14.87 2.16 -8.31
C PRO A 250 -14.31 2.76 -7.01
N PHE A 251 -14.82 2.33 -5.87
CA PHE A 251 -14.33 2.78 -4.57
C PHE A 251 -12.82 2.50 -4.39
N LEU A 252 -12.37 1.27 -4.61
CA LEU A 252 -10.96 0.92 -4.46
C LEU A 252 -10.05 1.62 -5.48
N ARG A 253 -10.55 1.83 -6.72
CA ARG A 253 -9.85 2.60 -7.75
C ARG A 253 -9.62 4.04 -7.27
N ASP A 254 -10.67 4.72 -6.86
CA ASP A 254 -10.62 6.13 -6.50
C ASP A 254 -9.75 6.36 -5.27
N VAL A 255 -9.87 5.51 -4.26
CA VAL A 255 -9.01 5.53 -3.09
C VAL A 255 -7.54 5.31 -3.47
N TYR A 256 -7.26 4.36 -4.38
CA TYR A 256 -5.90 4.12 -4.86
C TYR A 256 -5.32 5.35 -5.57
N GLU A 257 -6.03 5.92 -6.54
CA GLU A 257 -5.55 7.04 -7.35
C GLU A 257 -5.35 8.31 -6.49
N GLN A 258 -6.27 8.61 -5.58
CA GLN A 258 -6.14 9.73 -4.65
C GLN A 258 -4.92 9.59 -3.75
N ASN A 259 -4.76 8.40 -3.16
CA ASN A 259 -3.60 8.12 -2.32
C ASN A 259 -2.28 8.21 -3.11
N ARG A 260 -2.25 7.66 -4.32
CA ARG A 260 -1.08 7.72 -5.20
C ARG A 260 -0.71 9.15 -5.56
N ALA A 261 -1.72 9.96 -5.91
CA ALA A 261 -1.52 11.39 -6.20
C ALA A 261 -1.00 12.16 -4.97
N LYS A 262 -1.42 11.80 -3.77
CA LYS A 262 -0.91 12.39 -2.51
C LYS A 262 0.57 12.02 -2.31
N LEU A 263 0.92 10.73 -2.38
CA LEU A 263 2.29 10.25 -2.18
C LEU A 263 3.31 10.85 -3.15
N ILE A 264 2.90 11.14 -4.40
CA ILE A 264 3.79 11.76 -5.40
C ILE A 264 4.05 13.24 -5.08
N ARG A 265 3.12 13.92 -4.38
CA ARG A 265 3.27 15.35 -4.02
C ARG A 265 4.09 15.57 -2.74
N GLU A 266 4.14 14.60 -1.87
CA GLU A 266 4.95 14.61 -0.63
C GLU A 266 6.44 14.43 -0.93
#